data_9aded8feece94fcbcf386b20aee6d46e
#
_entry.id   9aded8feece94fcbcf386b20aee6d46e
#
_cell.length_a   1.000
_cell.length_b   1.000
_cell.length_c   1.000
_cell.angle_alpha   90.00
_cell.angle_beta   90.00
_cell.angle_gamma   90.00
#
_symmetry.space_group_name_H-M   'P 1'
#
loop_
_entity.id
_entity.type
_entity.pdbx_description
1 polymer ?
#
loop_
_entity_poly.entity_id
_entity_poly.type
_entity_poly.pdbx_seq_one_letter_code
_entity_poly.pdbx_strand_id
1 'polypeptide(L)'
;MRIEYSDVFLKSTKKLTDKIAVKRLKELIVKLENAISLNEIPNVVPVKGSVGIYRIRTGDYRLIVEYWNGDVTILLLEYLKRDENTYKN
;
A
#
# COMPACT_ATOMS: atom_id res chain seq x y z
N MET A 1 -3.34 9.30 9.42
CA MET A 1 -2.71 10.11 8.36
C MET A 1 -3.72 10.45 7.28
N ARG A 2 -3.45 11.51 6.55
CA ARG A 2 -4.26 11.87 5.39
C ARG A 2 -3.91 10.95 4.22
N ILE A 3 -4.93 10.40 3.55
CA ILE A 3 -4.72 9.46 2.44
C ILE A 3 -4.92 10.17 1.12
N GLU A 4 -3.95 10.02 0.21
CA GLU A 4 -4.07 10.45 -1.17
C GLU A 4 -3.95 9.23 -2.08
N TYR A 5 -4.55 9.31 -3.26
CA TYR A 5 -4.62 8.18 -4.19
C TYR A 5 -4.04 8.58 -5.53
N SER A 6 -3.10 7.76 -6.05
CA SER A 6 -2.59 7.97 -7.40
C SER A 6 -3.60 7.44 -8.43
N ASP A 7 -3.47 7.91 -9.67
CA ASP A 7 -4.31 7.41 -10.76
C ASP A 7 -4.07 5.93 -11.03
N VAL A 8 -2.82 5.49 -10.90
CA VAL A 8 -2.46 4.08 -11.06
C VAL A 8 -3.14 3.23 -10.00
N PHE A 9 -3.15 3.71 -8.75
CA PHE A 9 -3.84 3.02 -7.65
C PHE A 9 -5.33 2.86 -7.97
N LEU A 10 -5.98 3.96 -8.36
CA LEU A 10 -7.41 3.93 -8.67
C LEU A 10 -7.73 2.99 -9.81
N LYS A 11 -6.91 2.96 -10.85
CA LYS A 11 -7.08 2.03 -11.97
C LYS A 11 -6.90 0.58 -11.54
N SER A 12 -5.91 0.30 -10.69
CA SER A 12 -5.65 -1.06 -10.23
C SER A 12 -6.80 -1.59 -9.38
N THR A 13 -7.42 -0.74 -8.56
CA THR A 13 -8.53 -1.16 -7.71
C THR A 13 -9.84 -1.37 -8.47
N LYS A 14 -10.05 -0.64 -9.56
CA LYS A 14 -11.25 -0.82 -10.40
C LYS A 14 -11.33 -2.21 -11.02
N LYS A 15 -10.18 -2.83 -11.28
CA LYS A 15 -10.11 -4.17 -11.88
C LYS A 15 -10.13 -5.27 -10.84
N LEU A 16 -10.15 -4.91 -9.56
CA LEU A 16 -10.05 -5.87 -8.47
C LEU A 16 -11.38 -6.57 -8.24
N THR A 17 -11.40 -7.88 -8.45
CA THR A 17 -12.60 -8.71 -8.30
C THR A 17 -12.57 -9.57 -7.04
N ASP A 18 -11.40 -9.74 -6.42
CA ASP A 18 -11.23 -10.52 -5.21
C ASP A 18 -11.83 -9.78 -4.02
N LYS A 19 -12.96 -10.27 -3.52
CA LYS A 19 -13.69 -9.63 -2.42
C LYS A 19 -12.90 -9.58 -1.13
N ILE A 20 -12.09 -10.60 -0.87
CA ILE A 20 -11.26 -10.65 0.33
C ILE A 20 -10.16 -9.59 0.24
N ALA A 21 -9.55 -9.45 -0.93
CA ALA A 21 -8.53 -8.43 -1.16
C ALA A 21 -9.09 -7.03 -1.00
N VAL A 22 -10.30 -6.78 -1.51
CA VAL A 22 -10.98 -5.49 -1.34
C VAL A 22 -11.21 -5.19 0.13
N LYS A 23 -11.71 -6.17 0.87
CA LYS A 23 -11.98 -6.00 2.31
C LYS A 23 -10.70 -5.68 3.07
N ARG A 24 -9.63 -6.42 2.81
CA ARG A 24 -8.33 -6.19 3.46
C ARG A 24 -7.74 -4.82 3.13
N LEU A 25 -7.90 -4.39 1.88
CA LEU A 25 -7.45 -3.07 1.48
C LEU A 25 -8.19 -1.97 2.24
N LYS A 26 -9.51 -2.08 2.35
CA LYS A 26 -10.32 -1.11 3.09
C LYS A 26 -9.91 -1.05 4.56
N GLU A 27 -9.68 -2.21 5.17
CA GLU A 27 -9.24 -2.29 6.57
C GLU A 27 -7.86 -1.63 6.75
N LEU A 28 -6.96 -1.87 5.80
CA LEU A 28 -5.63 -1.26 5.84
C LEU A 28 -5.71 0.26 5.68
N ILE A 29 -6.54 0.75 4.79
CA ILE A 29 -6.73 2.18 4.60
C ILE A 29 -7.25 2.84 5.88
N VAL A 30 -8.20 2.19 6.56
CA VAL A 30 -8.70 2.71 7.85
C VAL A 30 -7.58 2.77 8.89
N LYS A 31 -6.74 1.74 8.95
CA LYS A 31 -5.58 1.75 9.86
C LYS A 31 -4.62 2.90 9.54
N LEU A 32 -4.37 3.14 8.26
CA LEU A 32 -3.50 4.23 7.83
C LEU A 32 -4.11 5.60 8.19
N GLU A 33 -5.41 5.75 8.01
CA GLU A 33 -6.10 6.99 8.37
C GLU A 33 -5.99 7.29 9.87
N ASN A 34 -6.07 6.26 10.70
CA ASN A 34 -6.02 6.40 12.15
C ASN A 34 -4.60 6.45 12.72
N ALA A 35 -3.60 6.12 11.93
CA ALA A 35 -2.21 6.11 12.37
C ALA A 35 -1.63 7.54 12.38
N ILE A 36 -0.70 7.78 13.29
CA ILE A 36 0.05 9.04 13.36
C ILE A 36 1.24 8.97 12.39
N SER A 37 1.82 7.77 12.26
CA SER A 37 2.96 7.57 11.37
C SER A 37 2.94 6.15 10.80
N LEU A 38 3.71 5.92 9.74
CA LEU A 38 3.81 4.62 9.11
C LEU A 38 4.43 3.56 10.04
N ASN A 39 5.17 3.99 11.07
CA ASN A 39 5.78 3.07 12.04
C ASN A 39 4.75 2.27 12.83
N GLU A 40 3.50 2.71 12.89
CA GLU A 40 2.44 2.01 13.61
C GLU A 40 1.84 0.87 12.80
N ILE A 41 2.16 0.77 11.52
CA ILE A 41 1.57 -0.21 10.62
C ILE A 41 2.47 -1.43 10.52
N PRO A 42 1.94 -2.65 10.73
CA PRO A 42 2.75 -3.87 10.60
C PRO A 42 3.03 -4.21 9.13
N ASN A 43 4.05 -5.04 8.92
CA ASN A 43 4.40 -5.58 7.61
C ASN A 43 4.83 -4.54 6.57
N VAL A 44 5.39 -3.43 7.04
CA VAL A 44 5.91 -2.37 6.18
C VAL A 44 7.39 -2.61 5.91
N VAL A 45 7.77 -2.61 4.64
CA VAL A 45 9.16 -2.81 4.22
C VAL A 45 9.53 -1.74 3.22
N PRO A 46 10.69 -1.08 3.36
CA PRO A 46 11.16 -0.14 2.36
C PRO A 46 11.39 -0.86 1.03
N VAL A 47 11.04 -0.21 -0.06
CA VAL A 47 11.33 -0.76 -1.40
C VAL A 47 12.79 -0.50 -1.70
N LYS A 48 13.53 -1.57 -1.96
CA LYS A 48 14.96 -1.52 -2.21
C LYS A 48 15.26 -0.67 -3.44
N GLY A 49 16.23 0.22 -3.30
CA GLY A 49 16.63 1.12 -4.39
C GLY A 49 15.79 2.38 -4.50
N SER A 50 14.81 2.57 -3.61
CA SER A 50 13.95 3.76 -3.61
C SER A 50 14.06 4.49 -2.28
N VAL A 51 13.74 5.77 -2.29
CA VAL A 51 13.65 6.58 -1.08
C VAL A 51 12.21 7.03 -0.94
N GLY A 52 11.62 6.82 0.25
CA GLY A 52 10.24 7.23 0.52
C GLY A 52 9.18 6.29 -0.02
N ILE A 53 9.56 5.18 -0.63
CA ILE A 53 8.63 4.20 -1.16
C ILE A 53 8.64 2.96 -0.27
N TYR A 54 7.46 2.52 0.13
CA TYR A 54 7.31 1.37 1.02
C TYR A 54 6.29 0.39 0.47
N ARG A 55 6.45 -0.84 0.89
CA ARG A 55 5.57 -1.94 0.53
C ARG A 55 4.90 -2.46 1.81
N ILE A 56 3.58 -2.51 1.80
CA ILE A 56 2.80 -3.03 2.93
C ILE A 56 2.14 -4.33 2.49
N ARG A 57 2.52 -5.42 3.12
CA ARG A 57 1.95 -6.72 2.81
C ARG A 57 0.59 -6.86 3.47
N THR A 58 -0.41 -7.29 2.70
CA THR A 58 -1.76 -7.57 3.22
C THR A 58 -2.34 -8.79 2.49
N GLY A 59 -2.29 -9.94 3.16
CA GLY A 59 -2.69 -11.21 2.54
C GLY A 59 -1.83 -11.54 1.33
N ASP A 60 -2.47 -11.83 0.22
CA ASP A 60 -1.79 -12.16 -1.04
C ASP A 60 -1.48 -10.92 -1.89
N TYR A 61 -1.73 -9.75 -1.35
CA TYR A 61 -1.51 -8.48 -2.04
C TYR A 61 -0.49 -7.63 -1.31
N ARG A 62 -0.04 -6.60 -1.98
CA ARG A 62 0.84 -5.60 -1.40
C ARG A 62 0.40 -4.22 -1.85
N LEU A 63 0.43 -3.30 -0.90
CA LEU A 63 0.13 -1.90 -1.16
C LEU A 63 1.46 -1.14 -1.24
N ILE A 64 1.68 -0.49 -2.37
CA ILE A 64 2.86 0.36 -2.56
C ILE A 64 2.46 1.78 -2.22
N VAL A 65 3.24 2.41 -1.35
CA VAL A 65 2.94 3.75 -0.85
C VAL A 65 4.17 4.65 -0.90
N GLU A 66 3.92 5.94 -1.00
CA GLU A 66 4.97 6.93 -0.82
C GLU A 66 4.70 7.66 0.50
N TYR A 67 5.72 7.71 1.34
CA TYR A 67 5.62 8.33 2.65
C TYR A 67 6.98 8.91 3.04
N TRP A 68 6.99 10.16 3.47
CA TRP A 68 8.20 10.83 3.92
C TRP A 68 8.10 11.03 5.43
N ASN A 69 9.18 10.73 6.13
CA ASN A 69 9.22 10.82 7.59
C ASN A 69 8.84 12.25 8.04
N GLY A 70 7.88 12.32 8.95
CA GLY A 70 7.35 13.59 9.42
C GLY A 70 6.13 14.09 8.66
N ASP A 71 5.78 13.44 7.54
CA ASP A 71 4.57 13.79 6.80
C ASP A 71 3.32 13.32 7.52
N VAL A 72 2.24 14.07 7.33
CA VAL A 72 0.91 13.69 7.80
C VAL A 72 0.10 13.06 6.68
N THR A 73 0.66 12.98 5.49
CA THR A 73 0.01 12.46 4.29
C THR A 73 0.76 11.25 3.76
N ILE A 74 0.01 10.24 3.33
CA ILE A 74 0.55 9.07 2.66
C ILE A 74 -0.14 8.93 1.30
N LEU A 75 0.65 8.70 0.26
CA LEU A 75 0.13 8.55 -1.10
C LEU A 75 0.12 7.06 -1.47
N LEU A 76 -1.06 6.54 -1.81
CA LEU A 76 -1.21 5.16 -2.26
C LEU A 76 -0.89 5.10 -3.75
N LEU A 77 0.14 4.37 -4.10
CA LEU A 77 0.67 4.32 -5.46
C LEU A 77 0.06 3.19 -6.28
N GLU A 78 -0.02 2.00 -5.69
CA GLU A 78 -0.48 0.83 -6.42
C GLU A 78 -0.85 -0.30 -5.46
N TYR A 79 -1.85 -1.12 -5.83
CA TYR A 79 -2.24 -2.31 -5.07
C TYR A 79 -2.09 -3.51 -5.98
N LEU A 80 -1.14 -4.39 -5.66
CA LEU A 80 -0.74 -5.48 -6.52
C LEU A 80 -0.91 -6.83 -5.86
N LYS A 81 -1.37 -7.81 -6.62
CA LYS A 81 -1.36 -9.18 -6.16
C LYS A 81 0.09 -9.67 -6.11
N ARG A 82 0.42 -10.36 -5.04
CA ARG A 82 1.73 -10.98 -4.91
C ARG A 82 1.83 -12.11 -5.92
N ASP A 83 2.76 -11.97 -6.86
CA ASP A 83 3.01 -12.95 -7.90
C ASP A 83 4.47 -13.38 -7.80
N GLU A 84 4.71 -14.65 -7.57
CA GLU A 84 6.05 -15.20 -7.45
C GLU A 84 6.86 -14.99 -8.72
N ASN A 85 6.23 -14.98 -9.86
CA ASN A 85 6.91 -14.80 -11.14
C ASN A 85 7.48 -13.39 -11.31
N THR A 86 6.94 -12.42 -10.59
CA THR A 86 7.41 -11.03 -10.64
C THR A 86 8.86 -10.89 -10.16
N TYR A 87 9.34 -11.83 -9.35
CA TYR A 87 10.65 -11.75 -8.73
C TYR A 87 11.72 -12.60 -9.39
N LYS A 88 11.37 -13.33 -10.40
CA LYS A 88 12.31 -14.26 -11.05
C LYS A 88 13.11 -13.63 -12.18
N ASN A 89 12.84 -12.40 -12.44
CA ASN A 89 13.51 -11.68 -13.55
C ASN A 89 14.57 -10.74 -13.04
#